data_46b4a614cfa462e0298b7b4dd080b409
#
_entry.id   46b4a614cfa462e0298b7b4dd080b409
#
_cell.length_a   1.000
_cell.length_b   1.000
_cell.length_c   1.000
_cell.angle_alpha   90.00
_cell.angle_beta   90.00
_cell.angle_gamma   90.00
#
_symmetry.space_group_name_H-M   'P 1'
#
loop_
_entity.id
_entity.type
_entity.pdbx_description
1 polymer ?
#
loop_
_entity_poly.entity_id
_entity_poly.type
_entity_poly.pdbx_seq_one_letter_code
_entity_poly.pdbx_strand_id
1 'polypeptide(L)'
;MVDVARFGETITRTPRLRERLFTPQERDLPLNSLAARFAAKEAFAKALGAPVGLDWQDAEVRRDESRQPRFEVRGTVAARVAELGITSVHLSLSHDAGIASAVVVCERVVS
;
A
#
# COMPACT_ATOMS: atom_id res chain seq x y z
N MET A 1 -1.81 3.11 11.18
CA MET A 1 -0.57 2.74 11.88
C MET A 1 -0.51 1.24 12.08
N VAL A 2 0.65 0.66 11.94
CA VAL A 2 0.86 -0.78 12.02
C VAL A 2 1.98 -1.07 13.03
N ASP A 3 1.69 -1.95 13.99
CA ASP A 3 2.70 -2.47 14.91
C ASP A 3 3.54 -3.49 14.13
N VAL A 4 4.82 -3.19 13.93
CA VAL A 4 5.71 -3.98 13.08
C VAL A 4 5.90 -5.40 13.61
N ALA A 5 6.11 -5.56 14.92
CA ALA A 5 6.30 -6.88 15.53
C ALA A 5 5.05 -7.74 15.37
N ARG A 6 3.90 -7.18 15.60
CA ARG A 6 2.61 -7.84 15.47
C ARG A 6 2.32 -8.25 14.03
N PHE A 7 2.65 -7.37 13.09
CA PHE A 7 2.53 -7.67 11.67
C PHE A 7 3.43 -8.84 11.28
N GLY A 8 4.68 -8.85 11.80
CA GLY A 8 5.62 -9.94 11.57
C GLY A 8 5.08 -11.28 12.06
N GLU A 9 4.47 -11.31 13.24
CA GLU A 9 3.83 -12.52 13.77
C GLU A 9 2.70 -12.98 12.87
N THR A 10 1.90 -12.04 12.38
CA THR A 10 0.76 -12.35 11.51
C THR A 10 1.19 -12.98 10.20
N ILE A 11 2.18 -12.41 9.52
CA ILE A 11 2.65 -12.95 8.23
C ILE A 11 3.44 -14.24 8.39
N THR A 12 4.07 -14.46 9.54
CA THR A 12 4.73 -15.73 9.86
C THR A 12 3.72 -16.84 10.08
N ARG A 13 2.64 -16.52 10.81
CA ARG A 13 1.56 -17.47 11.10
C ARG A 13 0.72 -17.79 9.87
N THR A 14 0.57 -16.83 8.97
CA THR A 14 -0.24 -16.99 7.76
C THR A 14 0.59 -16.58 6.53
N PRO A 15 1.48 -17.45 6.03
CA PRO A 15 2.37 -17.10 4.92
C PRO A 15 1.64 -16.66 3.63
N ARG A 16 0.43 -17.17 3.39
CA ARG A 16 -0.38 -16.78 2.22
C ARG A 16 -0.75 -15.32 2.23
N LEU A 17 -0.81 -14.70 3.42
CA LEU A 17 -1.12 -13.30 3.54
C LEU A 17 -0.04 -12.44 2.87
N ARG A 18 1.23 -12.81 3.06
CA ARG A 18 2.35 -12.13 2.40
C ARG A 18 2.20 -12.16 0.88
N GLU A 19 1.82 -13.31 0.33
CA GLU A 19 1.64 -13.47 -1.12
C GLU A 19 0.45 -12.67 -1.64
N ARG A 20 -0.62 -12.54 -0.86
CA ARG A 20 -1.82 -11.82 -1.26
C ARG A 20 -1.65 -10.30 -1.19
N LEU A 21 -0.91 -9.84 -0.19
CA LEU A 21 -0.73 -8.40 0.07
C LEU A 21 0.36 -7.76 -0.79
N PHE A 22 1.39 -8.53 -1.13
CA PHE A 22 2.59 -7.98 -1.74
C PHE A 22 2.90 -8.62 -3.09
N THR A 23 3.36 -7.80 -4.02
CA THR A 23 3.84 -8.27 -5.33
C THR A 23 5.16 -9.03 -5.15
N PRO A 24 5.58 -9.82 -6.15
CA PRO A 24 6.89 -10.49 -6.08
C PRO A 24 8.05 -9.55 -5.79
N GLN A 25 8.00 -8.31 -6.28
CA GLN A 25 9.04 -7.31 -6.04
C GLN A 25 9.04 -6.79 -4.61
N GLU A 26 7.89 -6.84 -3.92
CA GLU A 26 7.77 -6.38 -2.54
C GLU A 26 8.08 -7.46 -1.50
N ARG A 27 7.78 -8.73 -1.81
CA ARG A 27 7.73 -9.83 -0.83
C ARG A 27 8.99 -10.06 -0.03
N ASP A 28 10.16 -9.84 -0.62
CA ASP A 28 11.44 -10.14 0.01
C ASP A 28 12.05 -8.94 0.74
N LEU A 29 11.32 -7.86 0.85
CA LEU A 29 11.78 -6.68 1.57
C LEU A 29 11.82 -6.93 3.09
N PRO A 30 12.65 -6.18 3.82
CA PRO A 30 12.70 -6.29 5.28
C PRO A 30 11.33 -6.02 5.91
N LEU A 31 11.11 -6.56 7.10
CA LEU A 31 9.82 -6.48 7.80
C LEU A 31 9.33 -5.05 7.98
N ASN A 32 10.20 -4.10 8.36
CA ASN A 32 9.80 -2.70 8.49
C ASN A 32 9.25 -2.14 7.19
N SER A 33 9.87 -2.49 6.07
CA SER A 33 9.43 -2.05 4.74
C SER A 33 8.08 -2.68 4.36
N LEU A 34 7.90 -3.96 4.69
CA LEU A 34 6.61 -4.63 4.44
C LEU A 34 5.50 -4.04 5.29
N ALA A 35 5.76 -3.75 6.57
CA ALA A 35 4.77 -3.15 7.46
C ALA A 35 4.37 -1.76 6.98
N ALA A 36 5.32 -0.94 6.52
CA ALA A 36 5.04 0.37 5.97
C ALA A 36 4.21 0.28 4.69
N ARG A 37 4.52 -0.68 3.83
CA ARG A 37 3.75 -0.92 2.61
C ARG A 37 2.34 -1.42 2.92
N PHE A 38 2.18 -2.25 3.93
CA PHE A 38 0.86 -2.68 4.38
C PHE A 38 0.04 -1.49 4.86
N ALA A 39 0.64 -0.61 5.68
CA ALA A 39 -0.02 0.63 6.13
C ALA A 39 -0.44 1.49 4.93
N ALA A 40 0.41 1.58 3.91
CA ALA A 40 0.11 2.33 2.68
C ALA A 40 -1.09 1.74 1.94
N LYS A 41 -1.15 0.42 1.80
CA LYS A 41 -2.25 -0.25 1.10
C LYS A 41 -3.56 -0.10 1.87
N GLU A 42 -3.53 -0.18 3.20
CA GLU A 42 -4.71 0.08 4.03
C GLU A 42 -5.20 1.53 3.86
N ALA A 43 -4.30 2.48 3.91
CA ALA A 43 -4.64 3.90 3.75
C ALA A 43 -5.21 4.16 2.35
N PHE A 44 -4.65 3.54 1.34
CA PHE A 44 -5.13 3.66 -0.04
C PHE A 44 -6.54 3.06 -0.18
N ALA A 45 -6.77 1.89 0.42
CA ALA A 45 -8.09 1.28 0.43
C ALA A 45 -9.14 2.24 0.98
N LYS A 46 -8.85 2.87 2.10
CA LYS A 46 -9.76 3.82 2.73
C LYS A 46 -10.00 5.03 1.84
N ALA A 47 -8.95 5.56 1.20
CA ALA A 47 -9.08 6.68 0.27
C ALA A 47 -9.93 6.33 -0.95
N LEU A 48 -9.94 5.06 -1.35
CA LEU A 48 -10.75 4.56 -2.45
C LEU A 48 -12.17 4.16 -2.04
N GLY A 49 -12.54 4.38 -0.77
CA GLY A 49 -13.86 4.05 -0.25
C GLY A 49 -14.01 2.59 0.19
N ALA A 50 -12.90 1.90 0.38
CA ALA A 50 -12.84 0.51 0.82
C ALA A 50 -13.79 -0.42 0.03
N PRO A 51 -13.76 -0.40 -1.31
CA PRO A 51 -14.65 -1.24 -2.10
C PRO A 51 -14.28 -2.72 -1.96
N VAL A 52 -15.27 -3.59 -2.18
CA VAL A 52 -15.05 -5.03 -2.23
C VAL A 52 -14.37 -5.39 -3.55
N GLY A 53 -13.46 -6.36 -3.52
CA GLY A 53 -12.90 -6.95 -4.73
C GLY A 53 -11.60 -6.34 -5.22
N LEU A 54 -10.96 -5.44 -4.45
CA LEU A 54 -9.64 -4.95 -4.82
C LEU A 54 -8.59 -6.05 -4.59
N ASP A 55 -7.73 -6.22 -5.58
CA ASP A 55 -6.57 -7.10 -5.47
C ASP A 55 -5.36 -6.23 -5.10
N TRP A 56 -4.75 -6.48 -3.95
CA TRP A 56 -3.65 -5.65 -3.46
C TRP A 56 -2.34 -5.84 -4.23
N GLN A 57 -2.23 -6.86 -5.03
CA GLN A 57 -1.13 -6.97 -5.98
C GLN A 57 -1.26 -5.97 -7.13
N ASP A 58 -2.43 -5.38 -7.31
CA ASP A 58 -2.65 -4.34 -8.30
C ASP A 58 -2.22 -2.94 -7.83
N ALA A 59 -1.72 -2.82 -6.59
CA ALA A 59 -1.18 -1.59 -6.03
C ALA A 59 0.21 -1.88 -5.45
N GLU A 60 1.24 -1.69 -6.24
CA GLU A 60 2.61 -1.93 -5.81
C GLU A 60 3.24 -0.62 -5.33
N VAL A 61 3.88 -0.66 -4.17
CA VAL A 61 4.67 0.48 -3.70
C VAL A 61 6.07 0.37 -4.26
N ARG A 62 6.49 1.38 -5.00
CA ARG A 62 7.82 1.46 -5.60
C ARG A 62 8.53 2.72 -5.15
N ARG A 63 9.85 2.65 -5.07
CA ARG A 63 10.68 3.82 -4.84
C ARG A 63 11.46 4.09 -6.12
N ASP A 64 11.44 5.34 -6.57
CA ASP A 64 12.23 5.78 -7.72
C ASP A 64 13.68 6.11 -7.30
N GLU A 65 14.47 6.66 -8.22
CA GLU A 65 15.86 7.04 -7.95
C GLU A 65 15.98 8.09 -6.85
N SER A 66 14.98 8.93 -6.67
CA SER A 66 14.94 9.92 -5.59
C SER A 66 14.53 9.32 -4.25
N ARG A 67 14.22 8.02 -4.22
CA ARG A 67 13.74 7.27 -3.06
C ARG A 67 12.35 7.71 -2.58
N GLN A 68 11.64 8.48 -3.38
CA GLN A 68 10.25 8.84 -3.10
C GLN A 68 9.36 7.63 -3.34
N PRO A 69 8.52 7.23 -2.37
CA PRO A 69 7.59 6.14 -2.58
C PRO A 69 6.42 6.60 -3.46
N ARG A 70 5.93 5.69 -4.28
CA ARG A 70 4.75 5.92 -5.10
C ARG A 70 4.02 4.60 -5.32
N PHE A 71 2.72 4.69 -5.61
CA PHE A 71 1.95 3.53 -6.04
C PHE A 71 2.04 3.38 -7.55
N GLU A 72 2.31 2.17 -7.97
CA GLU A 72 2.07 1.76 -9.35
C GLU A 72 0.79 0.93 -9.34
N VAL A 73 -0.23 1.40 -10.04
CA VAL A 73 -1.55 0.78 -10.01
C VAL A 73 -1.86 0.13 -11.34
N ARG A 74 -2.60 -0.99 -11.26
CA ARG A 74 -3.05 -1.74 -12.43
C ARG A 74 -4.34 -2.49 -12.05
N GLY A 75 -4.95 -3.14 -13.04
CA GLY A 75 -6.09 -4.02 -12.81
C GLY A 75 -7.21 -3.41 -11.99
N THR A 76 -7.59 -4.09 -10.92
CA THR A 76 -8.73 -3.71 -10.07
C THR A 76 -8.56 -2.34 -9.41
N VAL A 77 -7.33 -2.02 -8.99
CA VAL A 77 -7.06 -0.74 -8.33
C VAL A 77 -7.07 0.40 -9.35
N ALA A 78 -6.46 0.20 -10.52
CA ALA A 78 -6.50 1.22 -11.59
C ALA A 78 -7.93 1.50 -12.04
N ALA A 79 -8.77 0.47 -12.13
CA ALA A 79 -10.18 0.63 -12.49
C ALA A 79 -10.93 1.49 -11.45
N ARG A 80 -10.67 1.26 -10.17
CA ARG A 80 -11.32 2.05 -9.10
C ARG A 80 -10.84 3.49 -9.09
N VAL A 81 -9.54 3.71 -9.31
CA VAL A 81 -8.95 5.06 -9.43
C VAL A 81 -9.64 5.82 -10.57
N ALA A 82 -9.80 5.18 -11.73
CA ALA A 82 -10.47 5.77 -12.88
C ALA A 82 -11.95 6.05 -12.60
N GLU A 83 -12.65 5.11 -11.95
CA GLU A 83 -14.05 5.24 -11.59
C GLU A 83 -14.31 6.47 -10.72
N LEU A 84 -13.41 6.75 -9.78
CA LEU A 84 -13.50 7.89 -8.89
C LEU A 84 -12.97 9.20 -9.50
N GLY A 85 -12.39 9.13 -10.71
CA GLY A 85 -11.84 10.30 -11.38
C GLY A 85 -10.55 10.83 -10.73
N ILE A 86 -9.85 9.99 -9.98
CA ILE A 86 -8.61 10.37 -9.31
C ILE A 86 -7.51 10.56 -10.37
N THR A 87 -6.85 11.70 -10.30
CA THR A 87 -5.77 12.05 -11.24
C THR A 87 -4.38 12.00 -10.63
N SER A 88 -4.28 12.07 -9.32
CA SER A 88 -2.99 12.01 -8.62
C SER A 88 -3.12 11.27 -7.31
N VAL A 89 -2.13 10.46 -6.99
CA VAL A 89 -2.03 9.73 -5.73
C VAL A 89 -0.68 10.05 -5.11
N HIS A 90 -0.71 10.57 -3.90
CA HIS A 90 0.50 10.92 -3.16
C HIS A 90 0.66 9.98 -1.97
N LEU A 91 1.88 9.55 -1.72
CA LEU A 91 2.20 8.56 -0.70
C LEU A 91 3.39 9.01 0.13
N SER A 92 3.26 8.93 1.44
CA SER A 92 4.36 9.13 2.37
C SER A 92 4.40 7.94 3.33
N LEU A 93 5.60 7.42 3.60
CA LEU A 93 5.82 6.27 4.48
C LEU A 93 6.74 6.69 5.61
N SER A 94 6.49 6.15 6.81
CA SER A 94 7.41 6.29 7.92
C SER A 94 7.35 5.06 8.82
N HIS A 95 8.45 4.80 9.54
CA HIS A 95 8.47 3.82 10.61
C HIS A 95 9.39 4.32 11.71
N ASP A 96 8.97 4.16 12.95
CA ASP A 96 9.72 4.58 14.12
C ASP A 96 9.19 3.85 15.34
N ALA A 97 10.07 3.48 16.26
CA ALA A 97 9.71 2.85 17.53
C ALA A 97 8.80 1.63 17.37
N GLY A 98 9.02 0.83 16.33
CA GLY A 98 8.22 -0.38 16.10
C GLY A 98 6.85 -0.14 15.47
N ILE A 99 6.58 1.08 15.03
CA ILE A 99 5.32 1.46 14.38
C ILE A 99 5.61 1.90 12.95
N ALA A 100 4.86 1.36 12.00
CA ALA A 100 4.87 1.82 10.61
C ALA A 100 3.61 2.60 10.32
N SER A 101 3.72 3.68 9.57
CA SER A 101 2.57 4.48 9.19
C SER A 101 2.70 4.97 7.76
N ALA A 102 1.56 5.33 7.17
CA ALA A 102 1.50 5.86 5.83
C ALA A 102 0.40 6.90 5.72
N VAL A 103 0.63 7.87 4.86
CA VAL A 103 -0.40 8.84 4.48
C VAL A 103 -0.57 8.73 2.98
N VAL A 104 -1.82 8.59 2.54
CA VAL A 104 -2.18 8.55 1.13
C VAL A 104 -3.18 9.67 0.87
N VAL A 105 -2.87 10.52 -0.10
CA VAL A 105 -3.76 11.59 -0.54
C VAL A 105 -4.10 11.36 -2.00
N CYS A 106 -5.38 11.22 -2.28
CA CYS A 106 -5.90 11.08 -3.64
C CYS A 106 -6.53 12.40 -4.05
N GLU A 107 -6.16 12.89 -5.22
CA GLU A 107 -6.69 14.14 -5.76
C GLU A 107 -7.40 13.89 -7.07
N ARG A 108 -8.42 14.70 -7.33
CA ARG A 108 -9.05 14.76 -8.65
C ARG A 108 -9.23 16.22 -9.04
N VAL A 109 -9.13 16.46 -10.34
CA VAL A 109 -9.38 17.80 -10.87
C VAL A 109 -10.89 17.92 -11.08
N VAL A 110 -11.47 18.97 -10.51
CA VAL A 110 -12.89 19.29 -10.71
C VAL A 110 -12.94 20.51 -11.63
N SER A 111 -13.50 20.30 -12.80
CA SER A 111 -13.66 21.37 -13.78
C SER A 111 -15.06 21.96 -13.76
#